data_0adcc06541999aef18c0f8aa16f6a67b
#
_entry.id   0adcc06541999aef18c0f8aa16f6a67b
#
_cell.length_a   1.000
_cell.length_b   1.000
_cell.length_c   1.000
_cell.angle_alpha   90.00
_cell.angle_beta   90.00
_cell.angle_gamma   90.00
#
_symmetry.space_group_name_H-M   'P 1'
#
loop_
_entity.id
_entity.type
_entity.pdbx_description
1 polymer ?
#
loop_
_entity_poly.entity_id
_entity_poly.type
_entity_poly.pdbx_seq_one_letter_code
_entity_poly.pdbx_strand_id
1 'polypeptide(L)'
;MHQAVKGLDKQGFVSIPSRNILLPVYNDAYSDKGLNAGANYANKSVIDPTGEHKPIMGEGNYGLAAHNFNDGQTGFSGLQQYTNHDSPYLQDGHLKGSDWLNGQKILLANAHGIYDYRITGQTLVTNKKISVLNPTQTAQVTIISCLFPSTDYRIITHGKLKNIYTWDNAPRKLVNEFNLKEKNTNAHASWWNPGVEEGANGQKGGTE
;
A
#
# COMPACT_ATOMS: atom_id res chain seq x y z
N MET A 1 -6.97 -19.90 6.24
CA MET A 1 -7.04 -19.60 4.81
C MET A 1 -8.03 -18.46 4.66
N HIS A 2 -7.55 -17.22 4.38
CA HIS A 2 -8.49 -16.13 4.14
C HIS A 2 -9.31 -16.46 2.90
N GLN A 3 -10.64 -16.39 3.03
CA GLN A 3 -11.54 -16.66 1.92
C GLN A 3 -11.18 -15.77 0.74
N ALA A 4 -11.10 -16.36 -0.44
CA ALA A 4 -10.93 -15.60 -1.67
C ALA A 4 -12.13 -14.66 -1.83
N VAL A 5 -11.87 -13.37 -2.00
CA VAL A 5 -12.93 -12.41 -2.28
C VAL A 5 -13.43 -12.67 -3.69
N LYS A 6 -14.70 -13.02 -3.84
CA LYS A 6 -15.29 -13.37 -5.14
C LYS A 6 -15.08 -12.25 -6.17
N GLY A 7 -14.42 -12.57 -7.28
CA GLY A 7 -14.14 -11.64 -8.37
C GLY A 7 -12.90 -10.76 -8.17
N LEU A 8 -12.04 -11.09 -7.19
CA LEU A 8 -10.72 -10.50 -7.04
C LEU A 8 -9.66 -11.60 -7.09
N ASP A 9 -8.58 -11.35 -7.83
CA ASP A 9 -7.46 -12.27 -7.93
C ASP A 9 -6.37 -11.86 -6.93
N LYS A 10 -6.10 -12.75 -5.98
CA LYS A 10 -5.03 -12.52 -5.00
C LYS A 10 -3.67 -12.67 -5.67
N GLN A 11 -2.83 -11.65 -5.55
CA GLN A 11 -1.47 -11.60 -6.07
C GLN A 11 -0.42 -12.01 -5.05
N GLY A 12 -0.74 -11.93 -3.76
CA GLY A 12 0.18 -12.20 -2.67
C GLY A 12 -0.15 -11.39 -1.43
N PHE A 13 0.89 -10.94 -0.73
CA PHE A 13 0.79 -10.13 0.49
C PHE A 13 1.81 -9.01 0.50
N VAL A 14 1.49 -7.95 1.23
CA VAL A 14 2.43 -6.91 1.63
C VAL A 14 2.53 -6.88 3.16
N SER A 15 3.76 -6.80 3.69
CA SER A 15 4.01 -6.57 5.10
C SER A 15 4.96 -5.39 5.29
N ILE A 16 4.65 -4.54 6.28
CA ILE A 16 5.53 -3.49 6.78
C ILE A 16 5.64 -3.71 8.30
N PRO A 17 6.60 -4.55 8.74
CA PRO A 17 6.64 -5.04 10.11
C PRO A 17 6.71 -3.96 11.18
N SER A 18 7.46 -2.88 10.91
CA SER A 18 7.60 -1.74 11.82
C SER A 18 6.30 -0.98 12.07
N ARG A 19 5.29 -1.19 11.21
CA ARG A 19 3.97 -0.55 11.31
C ARG A 19 2.83 -1.54 11.58
N ASN A 20 3.17 -2.80 11.84
CA ASN A 20 2.21 -3.89 12.03
C ASN A 20 1.24 -4.04 10.85
N ILE A 21 1.70 -3.72 9.64
CA ILE A 21 0.91 -3.85 8.42
C ILE A 21 1.14 -5.25 7.84
N LEU A 22 0.06 -5.98 7.61
CA LEU A 22 0.02 -7.22 6.84
C LEU A 22 -1.30 -7.27 6.08
N LEU A 23 -1.26 -7.09 4.76
CA LEU A 23 -2.43 -7.04 3.90
C LEU A 23 -2.33 -8.06 2.76
N PRO A 24 -3.42 -8.73 2.39
CA PRO A 24 -3.50 -9.41 1.11
C PRO A 24 -3.41 -8.37 -0.01
N VAL A 25 -2.80 -8.74 -1.12
CA VAL A 25 -2.71 -7.92 -2.34
C VAL A 25 -3.61 -8.53 -3.40
N TYR A 26 -4.52 -7.72 -3.95
CA TYR A 26 -5.43 -8.08 -5.03
C TYR A 26 -5.15 -7.26 -6.29
N ASN A 27 -5.98 -7.45 -7.30
CA ASN A 27 -5.80 -6.90 -8.65
C ASN A 27 -6.73 -5.73 -9.00
N ASP A 28 -7.39 -5.11 -8.03
CA ASP A 28 -8.35 -4.04 -8.29
C ASP A 28 -8.21 -2.86 -7.32
N ALA A 29 -7.31 -1.93 -7.63
CA ALA A 29 -7.13 -0.69 -6.90
C ALA A 29 -8.17 0.40 -7.26
N TYR A 30 -9.12 0.09 -8.14
CA TYR A 30 -10.01 1.09 -8.77
C TYR A 30 -11.48 0.88 -8.43
N SER A 31 -11.79 -0.04 -7.52
CA SER A 31 -13.12 -0.23 -6.97
C SER A 31 -13.13 -0.28 -5.45
N ASP A 32 -14.24 0.14 -4.85
CA ASP A 32 -14.47 0.02 -3.40
C ASP A 32 -14.30 -1.43 -2.94
N LYS A 33 -14.75 -2.39 -3.76
CA LYS A 33 -14.62 -3.81 -3.46
C LYS A 33 -13.17 -4.25 -3.28
N GLY A 34 -12.29 -3.82 -4.21
CA GLY A 34 -10.87 -4.14 -4.12
C GLY A 34 -10.23 -3.50 -2.91
N LEU A 35 -10.39 -2.18 -2.76
CA LEU A 35 -9.79 -1.42 -1.65
C LEU A 35 -10.29 -1.88 -0.27
N ASN A 36 -11.55 -2.28 -0.16
CA ASN A 36 -12.12 -2.82 1.07
C ASN A 36 -11.59 -4.23 1.39
N ALA A 37 -11.09 -4.97 0.40
CA ALA A 37 -10.52 -6.31 0.63
C ALA A 37 -9.08 -6.30 1.18
N GLY A 38 -8.34 -5.21 0.98
CA GLY A 38 -6.95 -5.09 1.40
C GLY A 38 -6.15 -4.15 0.49
N ALA A 39 -4.87 -4.44 0.32
CA ALA A 39 -4.05 -3.75 -0.67
C ALA A 39 -4.33 -4.28 -2.08
N ASN A 40 -4.11 -3.44 -3.08
CA ASN A 40 -4.27 -3.82 -4.48
C ASN A 40 -3.13 -3.26 -5.31
N TYR A 41 -2.72 -3.96 -6.35
CA TYR A 41 -1.80 -3.33 -7.26
C TYR A 41 -2.50 -2.23 -8.08
N ALA A 42 -1.80 -1.10 -8.22
CA ALA A 42 -2.23 0.05 -9.00
C ALA A 42 -1.30 0.20 -10.21
N ASN A 43 -1.85 0.14 -11.42
CA ASN A 43 -1.08 0.09 -12.67
C ASN A 43 -1.52 1.12 -13.73
N LYS A 44 -2.57 1.91 -13.47
CA LYS A 44 -2.95 2.99 -14.39
C LYS A 44 -2.04 4.20 -14.18
N SER A 45 -1.24 4.51 -15.18
CA SER A 45 -0.28 5.60 -15.17
C SER A 45 -0.50 6.55 -16.35
N VAL A 46 0.31 7.60 -16.46
CA VAL A 46 0.28 8.49 -17.63
C VAL A 46 0.66 7.74 -18.92
N ILE A 47 1.58 6.75 -18.80
CA ILE A 47 2.09 5.99 -19.96
C ILE A 47 1.17 4.81 -20.29
N ASP A 48 0.47 4.26 -19.30
CA ASP A 48 -0.50 3.18 -19.44
C ASP A 48 -1.82 3.55 -18.75
N PRO A 49 -2.64 4.40 -19.38
CA PRO A 49 -3.87 4.91 -18.75
C PRO A 49 -4.94 3.83 -18.54
N THR A 50 -4.91 2.77 -19.33
CA THR A 50 -5.86 1.65 -19.24
C THR A 50 -5.42 0.59 -18.25
N GLY A 51 -4.11 0.56 -17.89
CA GLY A 51 -3.56 -0.42 -16.97
C GLY A 51 -3.45 -1.82 -17.57
N GLU A 52 -3.07 -1.92 -18.85
CA GLU A 52 -2.90 -3.19 -19.53
C GLU A 52 -1.69 -3.97 -19.00
N HIS A 53 -0.67 -3.25 -18.55
CA HIS A 53 0.52 -3.85 -17.93
C HIS A 53 0.23 -4.30 -16.51
N LYS A 54 0.37 -5.61 -16.26
CA LYS A 54 0.32 -6.14 -14.90
C LYS A 54 1.69 -5.95 -14.24
N PRO A 55 1.77 -5.28 -13.07
CA PRO A 55 3.03 -5.13 -12.38
C PRO A 55 3.52 -6.47 -11.83
N ILE A 56 4.83 -6.66 -11.83
CA ILE A 56 5.48 -7.88 -11.33
C ILE A 56 6.27 -7.52 -10.07
N MET A 57 6.05 -8.26 -8.99
CA MET A 57 6.82 -8.07 -7.75
C MET A 57 8.31 -8.30 -8.02
N GLY A 58 9.15 -7.36 -7.60
CA GLY A 58 10.59 -7.42 -7.84
C GLY A 58 11.06 -6.77 -9.14
N GLU A 59 10.16 -6.27 -9.97
CA GLU A 59 10.49 -5.63 -11.25
C GLU A 59 9.84 -4.26 -11.37
N GLY A 60 10.51 -3.33 -12.06
CA GLY A 60 9.98 -2.01 -12.39
C GLY A 60 9.34 -1.29 -11.20
N ASN A 61 8.25 -0.58 -11.44
CA ASN A 61 7.49 0.12 -10.40
C ASN A 61 6.25 -0.69 -10.00
N TYR A 62 6.30 -1.35 -8.85
CA TYR A 62 5.15 -2.08 -8.30
C TYR A 62 4.29 -1.12 -7.48
N GLY A 63 3.24 -0.59 -8.09
CA GLY A 63 2.27 0.29 -7.43
C GLY A 63 1.34 -0.51 -6.51
N LEU A 64 1.09 -0.01 -5.30
CA LEU A 64 0.12 -0.54 -4.34
C LEU A 64 -0.78 0.57 -3.82
N ALA A 65 -2.06 0.30 -3.68
CA ALA A 65 -3.02 1.19 -3.04
C ALA A 65 -3.84 0.43 -1.99
N ALA A 66 -4.12 1.08 -0.88
CA ALA A 66 -5.09 0.66 0.12
C ALA A 66 -5.62 1.88 0.86
N HIS A 67 -6.74 1.69 1.56
CA HIS A 67 -7.32 2.72 2.40
C HIS A 67 -6.40 3.18 3.53
N ASN A 68 -6.53 4.45 3.88
CA ASN A 68 -6.15 5.01 5.16
C ASN A 68 -7.44 5.30 5.92
N PHE A 69 -7.69 4.59 7.01
CA PHE A 69 -8.89 4.76 7.85
C PHE A 69 -8.71 5.79 8.96
N ASN A 70 -7.61 6.55 8.93
CA ASN A 70 -7.28 7.59 9.90
C ASN A 70 -7.20 7.10 11.36
N ASP A 71 -6.96 5.81 11.57
CA ASP A 71 -6.85 5.18 12.90
C ASP A 71 -5.40 4.78 13.26
N GLY A 72 -4.47 4.98 12.34
CA GLY A 72 -3.06 4.63 12.50
C GLY A 72 -2.75 3.13 12.43
N GLN A 73 -3.75 2.27 12.17
CA GLN A 73 -3.62 0.81 12.25
C GLN A 73 -4.20 0.08 11.03
N THR A 74 -5.40 0.43 10.57
CA THR A 74 -6.11 -0.31 9.54
C THR A 74 -5.66 0.09 8.15
N GLY A 75 -5.53 -0.88 7.25
CA GLY A 75 -5.06 -0.64 5.89
C GLY A 75 -3.65 -0.06 5.87
N PHE A 76 -3.45 1.04 5.15
CA PHE A 76 -2.21 1.81 5.14
C PHE A 76 -2.23 3.03 6.09
N SER A 77 -3.17 3.09 7.03
CA SER A 77 -3.26 4.19 8.01
C SER A 77 -1.95 4.37 8.80
N GLY A 78 -1.27 3.26 9.10
CA GLY A 78 0.02 3.29 9.80
C GLY A 78 1.17 3.94 9.03
N LEU A 79 0.97 4.33 7.75
CA LEU A 79 1.98 5.02 6.95
C LEU A 79 1.89 6.54 7.05
N GLN A 80 0.79 7.08 7.57
CA GLN A 80 0.69 8.51 7.91
C GLN A 80 1.39 8.77 9.24
N GLN A 81 2.30 9.74 9.28
CA GLN A 81 3.13 10.00 10.47
C GLN A 81 2.30 10.36 11.70
N TYR A 82 1.27 11.18 11.52
CA TYR A 82 0.36 11.56 12.59
C TYR A 82 -1.09 11.37 12.15
N THR A 83 -1.86 10.70 12.97
CA THR A 83 -3.30 10.49 12.72
C THR A 83 -4.03 11.82 12.71
N ASN A 84 -4.89 12.02 11.72
CA ASN A 84 -5.72 13.22 11.57
C ASN A 84 -4.94 14.54 11.59
N HIS A 85 -3.75 14.54 10.99
CA HIS A 85 -2.89 15.73 10.96
C HIS A 85 -2.12 15.80 9.64
N ASP A 86 -2.21 16.92 8.92
CA ASP A 86 -1.57 17.12 7.62
C ASP A 86 -0.04 17.19 7.69
N SER A 87 0.51 17.70 8.83
CA SER A 87 1.96 17.76 9.00
C SER A 87 2.58 16.36 9.13
N PRO A 88 3.79 16.13 8.61
CA PRO A 88 4.66 17.10 7.92
C PRO A 88 4.39 17.24 6.41
N TYR A 89 3.36 16.58 5.90
CA TYR A 89 3.13 16.42 4.46
C TYR A 89 2.60 17.68 3.78
N LEU A 90 1.71 18.41 4.45
CA LEU A 90 1.16 19.67 3.97
C LEU A 90 1.48 20.77 4.98
N GLN A 91 2.23 21.79 4.56
CA GLN A 91 2.61 22.90 5.42
C GLN A 91 2.45 24.20 4.65
N ASP A 92 1.62 25.10 5.15
CA ASP A 92 1.33 26.43 4.55
C ASP A 92 0.98 26.32 3.04
N GLY A 93 0.18 25.30 2.68
CA GLY A 93 -0.21 25.02 1.30
C GLY A 93 0.88 24.38 0.44
N HIS A 94 2.07 24.11 0.99
CA HIS A 94 3.17 23.47 0.27
C HIS A 94 3.17 21.94 0.49
N LEU A 95 3.26 21.19 -0.62
CA LEU A 95 3.40 19.75 -0.59
C LEU A 95 4.82 19.37 -0.20
N LYS A 96 4.94 18.59 0.86
CA LYS A 96 6.21 18.10 1.39
C LYS A 96 6.21 16.57 1.46
N GLY A 97 7.20 16.02 2.09
CA GLY A 97 7.33 14.60 2.36
C GLY A 97 7.72 14.35 3.81
N SER A 98 8.06 13.10 4.08
CA SER A 98 8.57 12.68 5.39
C SER A 98 9.59 11.57 5.23
N ASP A 99 10.62 11.62 6.05
CA ASP A 99 11.69 10.63 6.09
C ASP A 99 11.60 9.69 7.30
N TRP A 100 10.52 9.78 8.09
CA TRP A 100 10.36 9.07 9.36
C TRP A 100 10.39 7.54 9.26
N LEU A 101 10.08 6.99 8.06
CA LEU A 101 10.10 5.56 7.79
C LEU A 101 11.34 5.10 7.01
N ASN A 102 12.29 5.99 6.72
CA ASN A 102 13.46 5.66 5.91
C ASN A 102 14.24 4.47 6.48
N GLY A 103 14.68 3.58 5.59
CA GLY A 103 15.41 2.38 5.93
C GLY A 103 14.54 1.21 6.44
N GLN A 104 13.27 1.44 6.75
CA GLN A 104 12.35 0.38 7.18
C GLN A 104 11.97 -0.54 6.03
N LYS A 105 11.52 -1.75 6.37
CA LYS A 105 11.19 -2.79 5.38
C LYS A 105 9.78 -2.64 4.83
N ILE A 106 9.66 -2.82 3.52
CA ILE A 106 8.44 -3.26 2.86
C ILE A 106 8.73 -4.64 2.29
N LEU A 107 7.97 -5.63 2.68
CA LEU A 107 8.08 -7.00 2.18
C LEU A 107 6.87 -7.30 1.32
N LEU A 108 7.11 -7.68 0.07
CA LEU A 108 6.08 -8.30 -0.77
C LEU A 108 6.32 -9.79 -0.80
N ALA A 109 5.26 -10.58 -0.87
CA ALA A 109 5.37 -12.02 -0.98
C ALA A 109 4.31 -12.58 -1.92
N ASN A 110 4.71 -13.55 -2.74
CA ASN A 110 3.83 -14.33 -3.62
C ASN A 110 4.24 -15.81 -3.61
N ALA A 111 3.70 -16.62 -4.53
CA ALA A 111 4.05 -18.04 -4.62
C ALA A 111 5.55 -18.30 -4.89
N HIS A 112 6.26 -17.35 -5.49
CA HIS A 112 7.68 -17.50 -5.85
C HIS A 112 8.64 -17.16 -4.71
N GLY A 113 8.24 -16.29 -3.77
CA GLY A 113 9.10 -15.91 -2.66
C GLY A 113 8.79 -14.56 -2.04
N ILE A 114 9.82 -13.98 -1.43
CA ILE A 114 9.76 -12.72 -0.68
C ILE A 114 10.67 -11.68 -1.35
N TYR A 115 10.14 -10.50 -1.56
CA TYR A 115 10.80 -9.33 -2.15
C TYR A 115 11.00 -8.28 -1.06
N ASP A 116 12.25 -8.06 -0.65
CA ASP A 116 12.63 -7.17 0.47
C ASP A 116 13.02 -5.80 -0.07
N TYR A 117 12.17 -4.81 0.15
CA TYR A 117 12.41 -3.41 -0.20
C TYR A 117 12.78 -2.60 1.05
N ARG A 118 13.47 -1.49 0.83
CA ARG A 118 13.75 -0.48 1.86
C ARG A 118 13.06 0.83 1.49
N ILE A 119 12.35 1.40 2.47
CA ILE A 119 11.74 2.72 2.33
C ILE A 119 12.83 3.76 2.15
N THR A 120 12.64 4.63 1.17
CA THR A 120 13.57 5.70 0.81
C THR A 120 13.00 7.10 1.03
N GLY A 121 11.76 7.21 1.45
CA GLY A 121 11.08 8.47 1.74
C GLY A 121 9.60 8.40 1.45
N GLN A 122 8.91 9.42 1.88
CA GLN A 122 7.52 9.68 1.52
C GLN A 122 7.41 11.05 0.85
N THR A 123 6.54 11.15 -0.15
CA THR A 123 6.19 12.41 -0.81
C THR A 123 4.68 12.61 -0.76
N LEU A 124 4.24 13.87 -0.79
CA LEU A 124 2.83 14.20 -0.92
C LEU A 124 2.54 14.64 -2.35
N VAL A 125 1.45 14.14 -2.90
CA VAL A 125 0.96 14.52 -4.24
C VAL A 125 -0.55 14.76 -4.19
N THR A 126 -1.09 15.43 -5.20
CA THR A 126 -2.53 15.51 -5.38
C THR A 126 -3.08 14.15 -5.81
N ASN A 127 -4.36 13.89 -5.53
CA ASN A 127 -5.05 12.65 -5.92
C ASN A 127 -5.05 12.38 -7.44
N LYS A 128 -4.78 13.40 -8.27
CA LYS A 128 -4.71 13.32 -9.74
C LYS A 128 -3.31 12.97 -10.27
N LYS A 129 -2.30 12.85 -9.42
CA LYS A 129 -0.90 12.65 -9.83
C LYS A 129 -0.59 11.19 -10.14
N ILE A 130 -1.17 10.63 -11.19
CA ILE A 130 -0.99 9.23 -11.60
C ILE A 130 0.39 8.91 -12.17
N SER A 131 1.22 9.93 -12.47
CA SER A 131 2.60 9.71 -12.93
C SER A 131 3.51 9.04 -11.90
N VAL A 132 3.11 8.98 -10.61
CA VAL A 132 3.82 8.22 -9.58
C VAL A 132 3.85 6.71 -9.89
N LEU A 133 2.93 6.25 -10.73
CA LEU A 133 2.82 4.86 -11.17
C LEU A 133 3.51 4.58 -12.51
N ASN A 134 4.19 5.57 -13.11
CA ASN A 134 4.93 5.33 -14.35
C ASN A 134 5.95 4.19 -14.16
N PRO A 135 6.15 3.35 -15.18
CA PRO A 135 7.17 2.30 -15.15
C PRO A 135 8.56 2.86 -14.87
N THR A 136 9.39 2.07 -14.20
CA THR A 136 10.80 2.40 -13.92
C THR A 136 11.71 1.27 -14.36
N GLN A 137 12.96 1.58 -14.67
CA GLN A 137 13.97 0.57 -15.02
C GLN A 137 14.45 -0.19 -13.77
N THR A 138 14.50 0.49 -12.62
CA THR A 138 14.93 -0.12 -11.37
C THR A 138 13.72 -0.61 -10.59
N ALA A 139 13.87 -1.77 -9.94
CA ALA A 139 12.82 -2.34 -9.13
C ALA A 139 12.53 -1.50 -7.89
N GLN A 140 11.31 -1.00 -7.79
CA GLN A 140 10.80 -0.20 -6.68
C GLN A 140 9.36 -0.57 -6.35
N VAL A 141 8.91 -0.20 -5.17
CA VAL A 141 7.51 -0.23 -4.76
C VAL A 141 7.04 1.19 -4.48
N THR A 142 5.83 1.51 -4.95
CA THR A 142 5.17 2.80 -4.75
C THR A 142 3.85 2.55 -4.05
N ILE A 143 3.77 2.87 -2.76
CA ILE A 143 2.56 2.69 -1.95
C ILE A 143 1.79 4.00 -1.89
N ILE A 144 0.50 3.93 -2.18
CA ILE A 144 -0.43 5.06 -2.25
C ILE A 144 -1.47 4.92 -1.14
N SER A 145 -1.62 5.95 -0.33
CA SER A 145 -2.70 6.08 0.66
C SER A 145 -3.21 7.52 0.75
N CYS A 146 -4.44 7.70 1.22
CA CYS A 146 -4.98 9.04 1.46
C CYS A 146 -4.22 9.75 2.57
N LEU A 147 -4.15 11.08 2.51
CA LEU A 147 -3.75 11.92 3.63
C LEU A 147 -5.01 12.38 4.37
N PHE A 148 -5.05 12.23 5.69
CA PHE A 148 -6.06 12.84 6.55
C PHE A 148 -5.49 14.01 7.36
N PRO A 149 -6.31 15.05 7.63
CA PRO A 149 -7.75 15.19 7.33
C PRO A 149 -8.08 15.61 5.90
N SER A 150 -7.09 15.99 5.08
CA SER A 150 -7.32 16.48 3.70
C SER A 150 -7.23 15.36 2.67
N THR A 151 -8.37 14.82 2.24
CA THR A 151 -8.44 13.68 1.30
C THR A 151 -8.10 14.01 -0.15
N ASP A 152 -7.82 15.28 -0.48
CA ASP A 152 -7.39 15.71 -1.82
C ASP A 152 -5.98 15.27 -2.18
N TYR A 153 -5.23 14.77 -1.20
CA TYR A 153 -3.84 14.39 -1.35
C TYR A 153 -3.61 12.91 -1.11
N ARG A 154 -2.48 12.43 -1.65
CA ARG A 154 -2.00 11.06 -1.44
C ARG A 154 -0.60 11.09 -0.87
N ILE A 155 -0.38 10.34 0.19
CA ILE A 155 0.94 10.00 0.69
C ILE A 155 1.48 8.89 -0.19
N ILE A 156 2.65 9.12 -0.78
CA ILE A 156 3.37 8.14 -1.58
C ILE A 156 4.57 7.67 -0.78
N THR A 157 4.56 6.41 -0.37
CA THR A 157 5.70 5.77 0.30
C THR A 157 6.53 5.02 -0.75
N HIS A 158 7.78 5.43 -0.91
CA HIS A 158 8.71 4.86 -1.89
C HIS A 158 9.61 3.81 -1.24
N GLY A 159 9.82 2.70 -1.94
CA GLY A 159 10.77 1.68 -1.52
C GLY A 159 11.60 1.15 -2.69
N LYS A 160 12.91 0.93 -2.45
CA LYS A 160 13.82 0.31 -3.42
C LYS A 160 14.07 -1.14 -3.06
N LEU A 161 14.04 -2.02 -4.06
CA LEU A 161 14.36 -3.43 -3.90
C LEU A 161 15.80 -3.61 -3.40
N LYS A 162 15.97 -4.49 -2.42
CA LYS A 162 17.28 -4.86 -1.86
C LYS A 162 17.60 -6.33 -2.11
N ASN A 163 16.65 -7.23 -1.85
CA ASN A 163 16.85 -8.66 -2.01
C ASN A 163 15.58 -9.34 -2.51
N ILE A 164 15.77 -10.46 -3.19
CA ILE A 164 14.73 -11.41 -3.56
C ILE A 164 15.12 -12.75 -2.96
N TYR A 165 14.19 -13.41 -2.30
CA TYR A 165 14.39 -14.73 -1.69
C TYR A 165 13.33 -15.69 -2.22
N THR A 166 13.74 -16.88 -2.60
CA THR A 166 12.80 -18.00 -2.69
C THR A 166 12.36 -18.41 -1.28
N TRP A 167 11.22 -19.10 -1.14
CA TRP A 167 10.72 -19.50 0.17
C TRP A 167 11.72 -20.39 0.94
N ASP A 168 12.46 -21.24 0.23
CA ASP A 168 13.45 -22.15 0.83
C ASP A 168 14.70 -21.43 1.34
N ASN A 169 15.05 -20.28 0.74
CA ASN A 169 16.26 -19.52 1.06
C ASN A 169 15.98 -18.26 1.88
N ALA A 170 14.70 -17.95 2.12
CA ALA A 170 14.35 -16.77 2.87
C ALA A 170 14.73 -16.89 4.36
N PRO A 171 15.29 -15.83 4.98
CA PRO A 171 15.50 -15.80 6.42
C PRO A 171 14.20 -16.11 7.17
N ARG A 172 14.24 -16.99 8.16
CA ARG A 172 13.07 -17.43 8.93
C ARG A 172 12.26 -16.24 9.49
N LYS A 173 12.94 -15.18 9.90
CA LYS A 173 12.29 -13.95 10.39
C LYS A 173 11.37 -13.34 9.31
N LEU A 174 11.78 -13.34 8.04
CA LEU A 174 10.95 -12.81 6.95
C LEU A 174 9.79 -13.74 6.60
N VAL A 175 10.02 -15.05 6.63
CA VAL A 175 8.95 -16.06 6.44
C VAL A 175 7.86 -15.90 7.51
N ASN A 176 8.25 -15.69 8.76
CA ASN A 176 7.33 -15.51 9.89
C ASN A 176 6.45 -14.24 9.75
N GLU A 177 6.89 -13.23 8.98
CA GLU A 177 6.05 -12.05 8.71
C GLU A 177 4.76 -12.40 7.94
N PHE A 178 4.76 -13.53 7.24
CA PHE A 178 3.61 -14.01 6.46
C PHE A 178 2.92 -15.23 7.07
N ASN A 179 3.23 -15.57 8.33
CA ASN A 179 2.59 -16.68 9.04
C ASN A 179 1.18 -16.30 9.52
N LEU A 180 0.18 -16.52 8.68
CA LEU A 180 -1.22 -16.21 8.97
C LEU A 180 -1.86 -17.08 10.06
N LYS A 181 -1.14 -18.10 10.59
CA LYS A 181 -1.58 -18.85 11.77
C LYS A 181 -1.32 -18.07 13.07
N GLU A 182 -0.33 -17.18 13.03
CA GLU A 182 0.12 -16.40 14.19
C GLU A 182 -0.15 -14.90 14.05
N LYS A 183 -0.35 -14.42 12.83
CA LYS A 183 -0.57 -12.99 12.53
C LYS A 183 -1.90 -12.76 11.86
N ASN A 184 -2.63 -11.77 12.33
CA ASN A 184 -3.82 -11.29 11.67
C ASN A 184 -3.47 -10.22 10.63
N THR A 185 -4.27 -10.15 9.57
CA THR A 185 -4.20 -9.03 8.64
C THR A 185 -4.87 -7.81 9.25
N ASN A 186 -4.39 -6.62 8.90
CA ASN A 186 -4.96 -5.35 9.31
C ASN A 186 -5.86 -4.71 8.22
N ALA A 187 -6.49 -5.54 7.38
CA ALA A 187 -7.37 -5.08 6.32
C ALA A 187 -8.65 -4.41 6.86
N HIS A 188 -9.08 -4.81 8.05
CA HIS A 188 -10.33 -4.33 8.66
C HIS A 188 -10.14 -4.01 10.13
N ALA A 189 -10.73 -2.89 10.57
CA ALA A 189 -10.93 -2.60 11.98
C ALA A 189 -12.12 -3.40 12.54
N SER A 190 -12.16 -3.64 13.84
CA SER A 190 -13.25 -4.39 14.50
C SER A 190 -14.63 -3.75 14.36
N TRP A 191 -14.68 -2.44 14.15
CA TRP A 191 -15.91 -1.65 13.95
C TRP A 191 -16.23 -1.41 12.46
N TRP A 192 -15.40 -1.89 11.56
CA TRP A 192 -15.50 -1.58 10.13
C TRP A 192 -16.78 -2.13 9.49
N ASN A 193 -17.45 -1.27 8.75
CA ASN A 193 -18.62 -1.62 7.96
C ASN A 193 -18.27 -1.57 6.47
N PRO A 194 -18.37 -2.67 5.72
CA PRO A 194 -18.13 -2.67 4.27
C PRO A 194 -18.97 -1.61 3.56
N GLY A 195 -18.32 -0.70 2.85
CA GLY A 195 -18.97 0.37 2.11
C GLY A 195 -18.95 1.74 2.78
N VAL A 196 -18.33 1.86 3.96
CA VAL A 196 -18.11 3.15 4.63
C VAL A 196 -16.61 3.31 4.89
N GLU A 197 -15.99 4.30 4.30
CA GLU A 197 -14.64 4.73 4.63
C GLU A 197 -14.71 5.82 5.69
N GLU A 198 -14.04 5.62 6.83
CA GLU A 198 -14.00 6.62 7.87
C GLU A 198 -13.22 7.85 7.39
N GLY A 199 -13.76 9.04 7.62
CA GLY A 199 -13.18 10.31 7.17
C GLY A 199 -13.58 10.72 5.76
N ALA A 200 -14.28 9.89 5.01
CA ALA A 200 -14.80 10.23 3.68
C ALA A 200 -16.20 10.89 3.73
N ASN A 201 -16.71 11.27 4.90
CA ASN A 201 -18.05 11.89 5.09
C ASN A 201 -19.19 11.13 4.36
N GLY A 202 -19.11 9.79 4.31
CA GLY A 202 -20.04 8.96 3.59
C GLY A 202 -19.87 8.98 2.06
N GLN A 203 -18.83 9.62 1.57
CA GLN A 203 -18.43 9.48 0.18
C GLN A 203 -17.68 8.16 0.00
N LYS A 204 -17.95 7.48 -1.09
CA LYS A 204 -17.26 6.25 -1.47
C LYS A 204 -15.76 6.49 -1.55
N GLY A 205 -14.98 5.57 -1.01
CA GLY A 205 -13.55 5.68 -0.80
C GLY A 205 -12.77 6.35 -1.91
N GLY A 206 -11.85 7.21 -1.51
CA GLY A 206 -11.17 8.24 -2.31
C GLY A 206 -10.30 7.77 -3.47
N THR A 207 -10.87 7.04 -4.39
CA THR A 207 -10.23 6.61 -5.65
C THR A 207 -11.13 6.84 -6.85
N GLU A 208 -11.89 7.92 -6.85
CA GLU A 208 -12.44 8.41 -8.11
C GLU A 208 -11.36 9.11 -8.95
#